data_38f48e4f2d55bd42bac6e1cc8df09f37
#
_entry.id   38f48e4f2d55bd42bac6e1cc8df09f37
#
_cell.length_a   1.000
_cell.length_b   1.000
_cell.length_c   1.000
_cell.angle_alpha   90.00
_cell.angle_beta   90.00
_cell.angle_gamma   90.00
#
_symmetry.space_group_name_H-M   'P 1'
#
loop_
_entity.id
_entity.type
_entity.pdbx_description
1 polymer ?
#
loop_
_entity_poly.entity_id
_entity_poly.type
_entity_poly.pdbx_seq_one_letter_code
_entity_poly.pdbx_strand_id
1 'polypeptide(L)'
;MENLGFYMMYVVEGIFVLLLIYAGGLSYKFPMNYQTALDYISPDGKYYGNFFRYPYYSSKRALSDKEKWDFAQKTYGKYLLIFAVIQAVIGVFWYQIAEFVISLTKWQDSVMIIITCPIIVFFIMSNFLTEIKLKNL
;
A
#
# COMPACT_ATOMS: atom_id res chain seq x y z
N MET A 1 16.28 -7.50 27.13
CA MET A 1 16.63 -7.05 25.76
C MET A 1 15.85 -7.78 24.68
N GLU A 2 15.58 -9.05 24.82
CA GLU A 2 14.74 -9.80 23.86
C GLU A 2 13.34 -9.21 23.72
N ASN A 3 12.74 -8.74 24.82
CA ASN A 3 11.40 -8.14 24.80
C ASN A 3 11.33 -6.81 24.04
N LEU A 4 12.42 -6.01 24.00
CA LEU A 4 12.44 -4.72 23.30
C LEU A 4 12.34 -4.92 21.78
N GLY A 5 13.08 -5.87 21.22
CA GLY A 5 12.99 -6.20 19.79
C GLY A 5 11.60 -6.67 19.39
N PHE A 6 10.97 -7.48 20.23
CA PHE A 6 9.61 -7.96 20.05
C PHE A 6 8.59 -6.80 19.99
N TYR A 7 8.64 -5.88 20.95
CA TYR A 7 7.75 -4.69 20.95
C TYR A 7 8.01 -3.76 19.79
N MET A 8 9.27 -3.57 19.39
CA MET A 8 9.62 -2.76 18.22
C MET A 8 8.98 -3.29 16.94
N MET A 9 8.87 -4.61 16.78
CA MET A 9 8.22 -5.21 15.61
C MET A 9 6.74 -4.91 15.56
N TYR A 10 6.03 -4.92 16.68
CA TYR A 10 4.61 -4.50 16.72
C TYR A 10 4.44 -3.01 16.37
N VAL A 11 5.37 -2.16 16.79
CA VAL A 11 5.36 -0.73 16.41
C VAL A 11 5.55 -0.56 14.90
N VAL A 12 6.50 -1.26 14.31
CA VAL A 12 6.74 -1.22 12.86
C VAL A 12 5.53 -1.72 12.07
N GLU A 13 4.92 -2.83 12.50
CA GLU A 13 3.68 -3.33 11.91
C GLU A 13 2.53 -2.31 12.00
N GLY A 14 2.37 -1.71 13.16
CA GLY A 14 1.36 -0.66 13.35
C GLY A 14 1.56 0.51 12.41
N ILE A 15 2.79 0.94 12.20
CA ILE A 15 3.13 2.00 11.24
C ILE A 15 2.75 1.58 9.82
N PHE A 16 3.04 0.36 9.40
CA PHE A 16 2.70 -0.14 8.07
C PHE A 16 1.19 -0.20 7.83
N VAL A 17 0.42 -0.67 8.82
CA VAL A 17 -1.05 -0.67 8.75
C VAL A 17 -1.57 0.76 8.63
N LEU A 18 -1.05 1.70 9.43
CA LEU A 18 -1.44 3.11 9.37
C LEU A 18 -1.11 3.75 8.02
N LEU A 19 0.02 3.43 7.41
CA LEU A 19 0.39 3.91 6.07
C LEU A 19 -0.61 3.43 5.00
N LEU A 20 -1.00 2.16 5.05
CA LEU A 20 -2.00 1.60 4.12
C LEU A 20 -3.37 2.24 4.33
N ILE A 21 -3.79 2.45 5.58
CA ILE A 21 -5.06 3.13 5.89
C ILE A 21 -5.02 4.58 5.43
N TYR A 22 -3.93 5.28 5.67
CA TYR A 22 -3.74 6.67 5.26
C TYR A 22 -3.84 6.82 3.73
N ALA A 23 -3.03 6.06 3.00
CA ALA A 23 -3.02 6.12 1.54
C ALA A 23 -4.35 5.64 0.94
N GLY A 24 -4.91 4.54 1.45
CA GLY A 24 -6.18 3.99 1.00
C GLY A 24 -7.36 4.89 1.33
N GLY A 25 -7.40 5.44 2.52
CA GLY A 25 -8.45 6.34 2.97
C GLY A 25 -8.49 7.65 2.20
N LEU A 26 -7.33 8.26 1.95
CA LEU A 26 -7.24 9.46 1.13
C LEU A 26 -7.69 9.19 -0.31
N SER A 27 -7.18 8.13 -0.93
CA SER A 27 -7.55 7.80 -2.31
C SER A 27 -9.04 7.47 -2.45
N TYR A 28 -9.63 6.80 -1.45
CA TYR A 28 -11.02 6.38 -1.49
C TYR A 28 -12.02 7.49 -1.15
N LYS A 29 -11.80 8.23 -0.05
CA LYS A 29 -12.74 9.25 0.46
C LYS A 29 -12.43 10.67 0.02
N PHE A 30 -11.15 11.02 -0.09
CA PHE A 30 -10.68 12.36 -0.37
C PHE A 30 -9.70 12.36 -1.54
N PRO A 31 -10.11 11.84 -2.72
CA PRO A 31 -9.22 11.79 -3.87
C PRO A 31 -8.86 13.21 -4.32
N MET A 32 -7.64 13.34 -4.85
CA MET A 32 -7.23 14.56 -5.52
C MET A 32 -8.16 14.86 -6.70
N ASN A 33 -8.57 16.11 -6.83
CA ASN A 33 -9.36 16.55 -7.98
C ASN A 33 -8.60 16.31 -9.28
N TYR A 34 -9.29 15.86 -10.32
CA TYR A 34 -8.70 15.57 -11.63
C TYR A 34 -7.94 16.76 -12.21
N GLN A 35 -8.51 17.97 -12.13
CA GLN A 35 -7.84 19.17 -12.61
C GLN A 35 -6.54 19.46 -11.87
N THR A 36 -6.55 19.32 -10.55
CA THR A 36 -5.35 19.45 -9.73
C THR A 36 -4.33 18.38 -10.08
N ALA A 37 -4.77 17.15 -10.35
CA ALA A 37 -3.90 16.06 -10.75
C ALA A 37 -3.17 16.34 -12.06
N LEU A 38 -3.83 16.95 -13.03
CA LEU A 38 -3.21 17.36 -14.31
C LEU A 38 -2.09 18.38 -14.11
N ASP A 39 -2.16 19.21 -13.06
CA ASP A 39 -1.15 20.21 -12.75
C ASP A 39 0.10 19.60 -12.06
N TYR A 40 -0.09 18.56 -11.24
CA TYR A 40 0.97 17.94 -10.42
C TYR A 40 1.53 16.63 -10.96
N ILE A 41 0.88 16.04 -11.94
CA ILE A 41 1.28 14.75 -12.50
C ILE A 41 1.61 14.96 -13.98
N SER A 42 2.77 14.45 -14.41
CA SER A 42 3.14 14.50 -15.83
C SER A 42 2.18 13.65 -16.68
N PRO A 43 2.07 13.91 -17.99
CA PRO A 43 1.27 13.08 -18.91
C PRO A 43 1.62 11.59 -18.89
N ASP A 44 2.84 11.25 -18.46
CA ASP A 44 3.32 9.87 -18.31
C ASP A 44 2.81 9.17 -17.04
N GLY A 45 2.07 9.88 -16.19
CA GLY A 45 1.61 9.37 -14.90
C GLY A 45 2.65 9.44 -13.77
N LYS A 46 3.72 10.21 -13.96
CA LYS A 46 4.77 10.39 -12.95
C LYS A 46 4.49 11.61 -12.08
N TYR A 47 4.56 11.43 -10.78
CA TYR A 47 4.46 12.53 -9.84
C TYR A 47 5.70 13.41 -9.82
N TYR A 48 5.49 14.73 -9.78
CA TYR A 48 6.50 15.71 -9.46
C TYR A 48 6.49 16.06 -7.96
N GLY A 49 6.35 15.09 -7.06
CA GLY A 49 6.18 15.40 -5.66
C GLY A 49 6.41 14.25 -4.69
N ASN A 50 6.21 14.56 -3.42
CA ASN A 50 6.42 13.64 -2.32
C ASN A 50 5.20 12.69 -2.17
N PHE A 51 5.46 11.39 -2.18
CA PHE A 51 4.45 10.35 -1.95
C PHE A 51 3.65 10.57 -0.66
N PHE A 52 4.27 11.01 0.43
CA PHE A 52 3.58 11.24 1.70
C PHE A 52 2.56 12.37 1.63
N ARG A 53 2.76 13.33 0.73
CA ARG A 53 1.81 14.42 0.50
C ARG A 53 0.70 14.01 -0.48
N TYR A 54 1.03 13.15 -1.44
CA TYR A 54 0.13 12.75 -2.52
C TYR A 54 0.18 11.22 -2.73
N PRO A 55 -0.36 10.43 -1.78
CA PRO A 55 -0.33 8.98 -1.89
C PRO A 55 -1.45 8.45 -2.81
N TYR A 56 -1.68 9.10 -3.93
CA TYR A 56 -2.72 8.76 -4.89
C TYR A 56 -2.19 7.88 -6.01
N TYR A 57 -3.09 7.07 -6.56
CA TYR A 57 -2.78 6.32 -7.76
C TYR A 57 -2.59 7.24 -8.95
N SER A 58 -1.60 6.96 -9.78
CA SER A 58 -1.43 7.66 -11.04
C SER A 58 -0.95 6.74 -12.15
N SER A 59 -1.55 6.86 -13.31
CA SER A 59 -1.10 6.23 -14.54
C SER A 59 -1.55 7.06 -15.74
N LYS A 60 -0.90 6.86 -16.87
CA LYS A 60 -1.31 7.51 -18.12
C LYS A 60 -2.78 7.24 -18.46
N ARG A 61 -3.25 6.02 -18.18
CA ARG A 61 -4.65 5.63 -18.45
C ARG A 61 -5.63 6.29 -17.46
N ALA A 62 -5.28 6.40 -16.19
CA ALA A 62 -6.09 7.09 -15.20
C ALA A 62 -6.24 8.60 -15.52
N LEU A 63 -5.18 9.22 -16.04
CA LEU A 63 -5.17 10.63 -16.40
C LEU A 63 -5.85 10.94 -17.74
N SER A 64 -6.31 9.95 -18.50
CA SER A 64 -6.90 10.17 -19.81
C SER A 64 -8.23 10.92 -19.78
N ASP A 65 -9.02 10.73 -18.73
CA ASP A 65 -10.26 11.47 -18.49
C ASP A 65 -10.64 11.45 -17.00
N LYS A 66 -11.56 12.35 -16.62
CA LYS A 66 -12.01 12.50 -15.24
C LYS A 66 -12.67 11.25 -14.68
N GLU A 67 -13.47 10.56 -15.47
CA GLU A 67 -14.19 9.35 -15.03
C GLU A 67 -13.20 8.22 -14.66
N LYS A 68 -12.19 8.01 -15.50
CA LYS A 68 -11.12 7.04 -15.24
C LYS A 68 -10.28 7.43 -14.04
N TRP A 69 -10.00 8.72 -13.86
CA TRP A 69 -9.30 9.21 -12.67
C TRP A 69 -10.08 8.88 -11.39
N ASP A 70 -11.35 9.27 -11.33
CA ASP A 70 -12.20 9.05 -10.15
C ASP A 70 -12.37 7.55 -9.86
N PHE A 71 -12.55 6.73 -10.89
CA PHE A 71 -12.62 5.28 -10.77
C PHE A 71 -11.32 4.69 -10.25
N ALA A 72 -10.18 5.13 -10.77
CA ALA A 72 -8.86 4.64 -10.35
C ALA A 72 -8.58 4.93 -8.89
N GLN A 73 -8.88 6.15 -8.41
CA GLN A 73 -8.67 6.51 -7.01
C GLN A 73 -9.50 5.66 -6.06
N LYS A 74 -10.78 5.47 -6.36
CA LYS A 74 -11.67 4.62 -5.55
C LYS A 74 -11.23 3.17 -5.54
N THR A 75 -10.87 2.63 -6.68
CA THR A 75 -10.44 1.24 -6.82
C THR A 75 -9.14 0.99 -6.09
N TYR A 76 -8.15 1.85 -6.30
CA TYR A 76 -6.85 1.77 -5.63
C TYR A 76 -6.99 1.91 -4.12
N GLY A 77 -7.73 2.92 -3.65
CA GLY A 77 -7.99 3.12 -2.23
C GLY A 77 -8.67 1.93 -1.57
N LYS A 78 -9.66 1.33 -2.25
CA LYS A 78 -10.33 0.11 -1.79
C LYS A 78 -9.36 -1.06 -1.61
N TYR A 79 -8.48 -1.29 -2.58
CA TYR A 79 -7.48 -2.36 -2.46
C TYR A 79 -6.51 -2.11 -1.31
N LEU A 80 -6.01 -0.89 -1.15
CA LEU A 80 -5.13 -0.55 -0.04
C LEU A 80 -5.81 -0.76 1.33
N LEU A 81 -7.08 -0.42 1.46
CA LEU A 81 -7.83 -0.65 2.70
C LEU A 81 -8.04 -2.15 2.98
N ILE A 82 -8.31 -2.95 1.95
CA ILE A 82 -8.38 -4.42 2.10
C ILE A 82 -7.02 -4.97 2.54
N PHE A 83 -5.95 -4.54 1.93
CA PHE A 83 -4.61 -4.97 2.29
C PHE A 83 -4.17 -4.47 3.67
N ALA A 84 -4.69 -3.33 4.13
CA ALA A 84 -4.49 -2.87 5.51
C ALA A 84 -5.07 -3.87 6.53
N VAL A 85 -6.24 -4.42 6.26
CA VAL A 85 -6.85 -5.45 7.11
C VAL A 85 -6.00 -6.73 7.10
N ILE A 86 -5.54 -7.16 5.93
CA ILE A 86 -4.67 -8.34 5.80
C ILE A 86 -3.35 -8.12 6.54
N GLN A 87 -2.74 -6.95 6.39
CA GLN A 87 -1.51 -6.59 7.09
C GLN A 87 -1.71 -6.56 8.61
N ALA A 88 -2.84 -6.07 9.09
CA ALA A 88 -3.18 -6.09 10.52
C ALA A 88 -3.27 -7.52 11.06
N VAL A 89 -3.87 -8.43 10.30
CA VAL A 89 -3.94 -9.87 10.66
C VAL A 89 -2.52 -10.49 10.70
N ILE A 90 -1.69 -10.20 9.70
CA ILE A 90 -0.29 -10.62 9.69
C ILE A 90 0.43 -10.07 10.94
N GLY A 91 0.19 -8.82 11.30
CA GLY A 91 0.78 -8.19 12.47
C GLY A 91 0.39 -8.85 13.79
N VAL A 92 -0.86 -9.27 13.94
CA VAL A 92 -1.31 -9.99 15.15
C VAL A 92 -0.62 -11.35 15.27
N PHE A 93 -0.39 -12.05 14.17
CA PHE A 93 0.20 -13.38 14.13
C PHE A 93 1.69 -13.38 13.71
N TRP A 94 2.34 -12.22 13.64
CA TRP A 94 3.70 -12.13 13.11
C TRP A 94 4.70 -13.02 13.85
N TYR A 95 4.56 -13.16 15.15
CA TYR A 95 5.45 -13.98 15.96
C TYR A 95 5.34 -15.46 15.59
N GLN A 96 4.13 -15.98 15.50
CA GLN A 96 3.88 -17.37 15.11
C GLN A 96 4.35 -17.66 13.68
N ILE A 97 4.13 -16.70 12.78
CA ILE A 97 4.60 -16.79 11.39
C ILE A 97 6.14 -16.79 11.36
N ALA A 98 6.76 -15.90 12.12
CA ALA A 98 8.22 -15.83 12.20
C ALA A 98 8.84 -17.12 12.76
N GLU A 99 8.31 -17.66 13.86
CA GLU A 99 8.76 -18.95 14.42
C GLU A 99 8.64 -20.08 13.40
N PHE A 100 7.52 -20.15 12.69
CA PHE A 100 7.29 -21.15 11.65
C PHE A 100 8.32 -21.04 10.52
N VAL A 101 8.56 -19.84 9.99
CA VAL A 101 9.53 -19.62 8.92
C VAL A 101 10.96 -19.91 9.38
N ILE A 102 11.33 -19.50 10.58
CA ILE A 102 12.65 -19.81 11.16
C ILE A 102 12.84 -21.32 11.30
N SER A 103 11.81 -22.04 11.72
CA SER A 103 11.87 -23.50 11.84
C SER A 103 12.12 -24.19 10.49
N LEU A 104 11.60 -23.64 9.40
CA LEU A 104 11.78 -24.17 8.04
C LEU A 104 13.11 -23.78 7.41
N THR A 105 13.49 -22.52 7.55
CA THR A 105 14.64 -21.93 6.84
C THR A 105 15.90 -21.88 7.69
N LYS A 106 15.77 -21.96 9.01
CA LYS A 106 16.85 -21.73 10.01
C LYS A 106 17.50 -20.34 9.88
N TRP A 107 16.85 -19.41 9.19
CA TRP A 107 17.35 -18.06 8.95
C TRP A 107 16.67 -17.06 9.89
N GLN A 108 17.40 -16.58 10.89
CA GLN A 108 16.88 -15.67 11.90
C GLN A 108 16.53 -14.27 11.37
N ASP A 109 17.23 -13.83 10.32
CA ASP A 109 16.97 -12.52 9.71
C ASP A 109 15.69 -12.47 8.87
N SER A 110 15.06 -13.63 8.64
CA SER A 110 13.80 -13.74 7.90
C SER A 110 12.63 -12.95 8.53
N VAL A 111 12.70 -12.64 9.83
CA VAL A 111 11.67 -11.90 10.55
C VAL A 111 11.41 -10.53 9.93
N MET A 112 12.47 -9.78 9.63
CA MET A 112 12.34 -8.46 8.99
C MET A 112 11.70 -8.55 7.60
N ILE A 113 12.04 -9.58 6.86
CA ILE A 113 11.49 -9.80 5.51
C ILE A 113 10.00 -10.14 5.58
N ILE A 114 9.59 -10.96 6.54
CA ILE A 114 8.17 -11.33 6.73
C ILE A 114 7.30 -10.09 6.98
N ILE A 115 7.83 -9.09 7.68
CA ILE A 115 7.08 -7.88 8.01
C ILE A 115 7.10 -6.87 6.87
N THR A 116 8.26 -6.67 6.22
CA THR A 116 8.44 -5.62 5.21
C THR A 116 8.00 -6.03 3.81
N CYS A 117 8.24 -7.28 3.40
CA CYS A 117 7.87 -7.74 2.06
C CYS A 117 6.37 -7.63 1.76
N PRO A 118 5.45 -8.01 2.65
CA PRO A 118 4.02 -7.94 2.35
C PRO A 118 3.54 -6.53 1.99
N ILE A 119 4.00 -5.49 2.67
CA ILE A 119 3.56 -4.12 2.39
C ILE A 119 3.99 -3.68 0.98
N ILE A 120 5.20 -4.01 0.57
CA ILE A 120 5.69 -3.71 -0.78
C ILE A 120 4.85 -4.44 -1.82
N VAL A 121 4.59 -5.72 -1.59
CA VAL A 121 3.74 -6.54 -2.47
C VAL A 121 2.34 -5.97 -2.55
N PHE A 122 1.75 -5.53 -1.46
CA PHE A 122 0.39 -4.96 -1.44
C PHE A 122 0.30 -3.65 -2.23
N PHE A 123 1.31 -2.77 -2.14
CA PHE A 123 1.36 -1.57 -2.97
C PHE A 123 1.47 -1.91 -4.46
N ILE A 124 2.35 -2.84 -4.83
CA ILE A 124 2.52 -3.29 -6.22
C ILE A 124 1.23 -3.93 -6.73
N MET A 125 0.62 -4.82 -5.96
CA MET A 125 -0.65 -5.48 -6.32
C MET A 125 -1.79 -4.50 -6.47
N SER A 126 -1.90 -3.51 -5.59
CA SER A 126 -2.95 -2.47 -5.68
C SER A 126 -2.82 -1.68 -6.98
N ASN A 127 -1.61 -1.30 -7.36
CA ASN A 127 -1.35 -0.64 -8.64
C ASN A 127 -1.73 -1.54 -9.83
N PHE A 128 -1.28 -2.78 -9.81
CA PHE A 128 -1.52 -3.74 -10.88
C PHE A 128 -3.01 -4.05 -11.06
N LEU A 129 -3.72 -4.33 -9.99
CA LEU A 129 -5.15 -4.63 -10.02
C LEU A 129 -5.98 -3.42 -10.48
N THR A 130 -5.60 -2.22 -10.06
CA THR A 130 -6.25 -0.99 -10.51
C THR A 130 -6.06 -0.79 -12.01
N GLU A 131 -4.86 -1.02 -12.52
CA GLU A 131 -4.56 -0.89 -13.94
C GLU A 131 -5.32 -1.92 -14.79
N ILE A 132 -5.43 -3.16 -14.32
CA ILE A 132 -6.25 -4.18 -14.99
C ILE A 132 -7.71 -3.73 -15.09
N LYS A 133 -8.28 -3.19 -14.00
CA LYS A 133 -9.66 -2.71 -14.01
C LYS A 133 -9.86 -1.51 -14.92
N LEU A 134 -8.91 -0.59 -14.96
CA LEU A 134 -8.93 0.54 -15.90
C LEU A 134 -8.87 0.08 -17.35
N LYS A 135 -8.09 -0.96 -17.64
CA LYS A 135 -8.00 -1.51 -19.01
C LYS A 135 -9.34 -2.07 -19.50
N ASN A 136 -10.15 -2.59 -18.59
CA ASN A 136 -11.45 -3.19 -18.92
C ASN A 136 -12.63 -2.19 -18.88
N LEU A 137 -12.36 -0.96 -18.59
CA LEU A 137 -13.32 0.14 -18.68
C LEU A 137 -13.41 0.62 -20.12
#